data_f8812e195a01554dd4d9b54467ada192
#
_entry.id   f8812e195a01554dd4d9b54467ada192
#
_cell.length_a   1.000
_cell.length_b   1.000
_cell.length_c   1.000
_cell.angle_alpha   90.00
_cell.angle_beta   90.00
_cell.angle_gamma   90.00
#
_symmetry.space_group_name_H-M   'P 1'
#
loop_
_entity.id
_entity.type
_entity.pdbx_description
1 polymer ?
#
loop_
_entity_poly.entity_id
_entity_poly.type
_entity_poly.pdbx_seq_one_letter_code
_entity_poly.pdbx_strand_id
1 'polypeptide(L)'
;MAIRPKGEGKMRRSLIKILVLALILSVMLTALNYEPRANYDPEEKRFACLINYGFNYWADVQNGAEEAGEDDNVSIDVYSFELMDTQRQIQLMKKMEYMKVDGIITMGDPNNEELNNEIARLSEEGIPVALIDSDSPQSKRACYIGSDNYAIGQQAAKVLAEKTEESAKIIVMVSKMEYANQQERYQGFADEIAKYKDMQILAVVEGDSRRETVLRQLQSTLDEFEDADTIFCAEGNSPLHVGDVLKQMDKKMTVLAMENSRTVQNFIKEGIYIGTLQQNAGQIGYQAVKMLEEYCENPDKEPCEVYVDATYEDRADFTE
;
A
#
# COMPACT_ATOMS: atom_id res chain seq x y z
N MET A 1 -36.74 20.69 62.66
CA MET A 1 -37.37 21.55 61.67
C MET A 1 -36.20 22.12 60.81
N ALA A 2 -35.91 21.48 59.69
CA ALA A 2 -34.74 21.85 58.86
C ALA A 2 -35.14 22.90 57.86
N ILE A 3 -34.52 24.07 57.96
CA ILE A 3 -34.73 25.19 57.06
C ILE A 3 -34.00 24.90 55.74
N ARG A 4 -34.70 24.63 54.63
CA ARG A 4 -34.14 24.57 53.29
C ARG A 4 -33.76 25.99 52.83
N PRO A 5 -32.54 26.22 52.32
CA PRO A 5 -32.16 27.55 51.84
C PRO A 5 -32.91 27.86 50.54
N LYS A 6 -33.64 28.97 50.53
CA LYS A 6 -34.49 29.48 49.43
C LYS A 6 -33.70 29.91 48.16
N GLY A 7 -32.37 29.67 48.09
CA GLY A 7 -31.48 30.14 46.98
C GLY A 7 -31.12 29.08 45.94
N GLU A 8 -31.12 27.78 46.28
CA GLU A 8 -30.59 26.70 45.42
C GLU A 8 -31.36 26.49 44.11
N GLY A 9 -32.66 26.67 44.12
CA GLY A 9 -33.49 26.50 42.93
C GLY A 9 -33.30 27.57 41.83
N LYS A 10 -32.99 28.83 42.24
CA LYS A 10 -32.69 29.90 41.28
C LYS A 10 -31.31 29.73 40.65
N MET A 11 -30.33 29.36 41.45
CA MET A 11 -28.95 29.15 40.99
C MET A 11 -28.88 27.95 40.04
N ARG A 12 -29.55 26.84 40.33
CA ARG A 12 -29.62 25.66 39.45
C ARG A 12 -30.31 25.97 38.11
N ARG A 13 -31.36 26.77 38.10
CA ARG A 13 -32.03 27.22 36.87
C ARG A 13 -31.16 28.18 36.03
N SER A 14 -30.38 29.04 36.65
CA SER A 14 -29.41 29.89 35.94
C SER A 14 -28.25 29.08 35.35
N LEU A 15 -27.71 28.10 36.06
CA LEU A 15 -26.67 27.18 35.58
C LEU A 15 -27.17 26.37 34.35
N ILE A 16 -28.39 25.85 34.39
CA ILE A 16 -28.96 25.09 33.26
C ILE A 16 -29.10 26.01 32.03
N LYS A 17 -29.56 27.27 32.21
CA LYS A 17 -29.65 28.23 31.10
C LYS A 17 -28.29 28.58 30.49
N ILE A 18 -27.26 28.72 31.31
CA ILE A 18 -25.88 28.97 30.83
C ILE A 18 -25.34 27.78 30.06
N LEU A 19 -25.58 26.53 30.55
CA LEU A 19 -25.15 25.31 29.88
C LEU A 19 -25.88 25.11 28.53
N VAL A 20 -27.19 25.39 28.49
CA VAL A 20 -27.95 25.33 27.23
C VAL A 20 -27.49 26.40 26.24
N LEU A 21 -27.21 27.63 26.72
CA LEU A 21 -26.66 28.68 25.87
C LEU A 21 -25.28 28.35 25.33
N ALA A 22 -24.40 27.78 26.16
CA ALA A 22 -23.07 27.31 25.77
C ALA A 22 -23.13 26.16 24.75
N LEU A 23 -24.07 25.24 24.90
CA LEU A 23 -24.32 24.15 23.96
C LEU A 23 -24.82 24.69 22.60
N ILE A 24 -25.78 25.65 22.63
CA ILE A 24 -26.27 26.28 21.40
C ILE A 24 -25.14 27.07 20.71
N LEU A 25 -24.31 27.77 21.47
CA LEU A 25 -23.18 28.54 20.95
C LEU A 25 -22.12 27.61 20.34
N SER A 26 -21.86 26.44 20.99
CA SER A 26 -20.96 25.40 20.47
C SER A 26 -21.47 24.80 19.16
N VAL A 27 -22.79 24.48 19.10
CA VAL A 27 -23.44 23.99 17.87
C VAL A 27 -23.44 25.06 16.77
N MET A 28 -23.66 26.33 17.11
CA MET A 28 -23.54 27.43 16.14
C MET A 28 -22.11 27.65 15.67
N LEU A 29 -21.12 27.57 16.54
CA LEU A 29 -19.72 27.69 16.16
C LEU A 29 -19.26 26.51 15.29
N THR A 30 -19.70 25.28 15.56
CA THR A 30 -19.46 24.13 14.69
C THR A 30 -20.21 24.25 13.36
N ALA A 31 -21.43 24.80 13.35
CA ALA A 31 -22.18 25.05 12.11
C ALA A 31 -21.58 26.21 11.27
N LEU A 32 -21.00 27.24 11.91
CA LEU A 32 -20.30 28.34 11.24
C LEU A 32 -18.91 27.96 10.70
N ASN A 33 -18.26 26.98 11.33
CA ASN A 33 -17.00 26.38 10.85
C ASN A 33 -17.24 25.11 10.01
N TYR A 34 -18.49 24.69 9.84
CA TYR A 34 -18.86 23.69 8.88
C TYR A 34 -18.85 24.39 7.52
N GLU A 35 -17.69 24.41 6.87
CA GLU A 35 -17.67 24.56 5.43
C GLU A 35 -18.41 23.33 4.87
N PRO A 36 -19.63 23.46 4.33
CA PRO A 36 -20.13 22.40 3.48
C PRO A 36 -19.07 22.26 2.40
N ARG A 37 -18.59 21.04 2.15
CA ARG A 37 -17.70 20.78 1.01
C ARG A 37 -18.25 21.59 -0.14
N ALA A 38 -17.51 22.63 -0.51
CA ALA A 38 -17.93 23.55 -1.54
C ALA A 38 -18.15 22.74 -2.81
N ASN A 39 -19.36 22.83 -3.35
CA ASN A 39 -19.74 22.31 -4.65
C ASN A 39 -19.66 20.78 -4.79
N TYR A 40 -20.60 20.05 -4.14
CA TYR A 40 -21.03 18.77 -4.70
C TYR A 40 -21.69 19.09 -6.05
N ASP A 41 -20.96 18.88 -7.13
CA ASP A 41 -21.53 18.82 -8.47
C ASP A 41 -22.12 17.41 -8.62
N PRO A 42 -23.44 17.26 -8.79
CA PRO A 42 -24.03 15.94 -8.98
C PRO A 42 -23.65 15.29 -10.32
N GLU A 43 -22.97 16.02 -11.21
CA GLU A 43 -22.42 15.52 -12.47
C GLU A 43 -20.92 15.10 -12.34
N GLU A 44 -20.26 15.44 -11.20
CA GLU A 44 -18.87 15.07 -10.93
C GLU A 44 -18.78 13.58 -10.51
N LYS A 45 -18.03 12.78 -11.27
CA LYS A 45 -17.76 11.38 -10.90
C LYS A 45 -17.01 11.30 -9.58
N ARG A 46 -17.30 10.30 -8.78
CA ARG A 46 -16.66 10.06 -7.48
C ARG A 46 -16.12 8.65 -7.40
N PHE A 47 -14.83 8.51 -7.22
CA PHE A 47 -14.21 7.21 -6.97
C PHE A 47 -13.72 7.10 -5.54
N ALA A 48 -13.84 5.89 -4.97
CA ALA A 48 -13.31 5.58 -3.66
C ALA A 48 -12.00 4.80 -3.81
N CYS A 49 -10.93 5.31 -3.22
CA CYS A 49 -9.65 4.66 -3.15
C CYS A 49 -9.49 4.01 -1.76
N LEU A 50 -9.61 2.69 -1.68
CA LEU A 50 -9.55 1.91 -0.44
C LEU A 50 -8.18 1.24 -0.38
N ILE A 51 -7.24 1.80 0.39
CA ILE A 51 -5.84 1.41 0.45
C ILE A 51 -5.39 1.11 1.88
N ASN A 52 -4.24 0.45 2.03
CA ASN A 52 -3.65 0.26 3.34
C ASN A 52 -2.97 1.56 3.82
N TYR A 53 -2.89 1.77 5.13
CA TYR A 53 -2.10 2.86 5.67
C TYR A 53 -0.72 2.40 6.14
N GLY A 54 0.20 3.34 6.18
CA GLY A 54 1.49 3.16 6.87
C GLY A 54 2.73 3.03 6.01
N PHE A 55 2.65 3.02 4.67
CA PHE A 55 3.83 2.94 3.78
C PHE A 55 3.82 4.01 2.70
N ASN A 56 5.02 4.50 2.32
CA ASN A 56 5.18 5.48 1.24
C ASN A 56 4.49 5.03 -0.06
N TYR A 57 4.57 3.73 -0.39
CA TYR A 57 3.90 3.14 -1.55
C TYR A 57 2.42 3.54 -1.65
N TRP A 58 1.66 3.42 -0.55
CA TRP A 58 0.23 3.76 -0.55
C TRP A 58 -0.02 5.27 -0.61
N ALA A 59 0.89 6.07 -0.05
CA ALA A 59 0.82 7.52 -0.21
C ALA A 59 1.08 7.93 -1.67
N ASP A 60 2.01 7.27 -2.36
CA ASP A 60 2.28 7.52 -3.77
C ASP A 60 1.11 7.06 -4.65
N VAL A 61 0.47 5.91 -4.36
CA VAL A 61 -0.79 5.49 -5.01
C VAL A 61 -1.88 6.55 -4.84
N GLN A 62 -2.06 7.05 -3.61
CA GLN A 62 -3.03 8.11 -3.34
C GLN A 62 -2.72 9.38 -4.15
N ASN A 63 -1.48 9.86 -4.11
CA ASN A 63 -1.07 11.06 -4.83
C ASN A 63 -1.35 10.93 -6.34
N GLY A 64 -1.00 9.77 -6.94
CA GLY A 64 -1.28 9.53 -8.35
C GLY A 64 -2.77 9.45 -8.67
N ALA A 65 -3.58 8.86 -7.80
CA ALA A 65 -5.03 8.83 -7.97
C ALA A 65 -5.64 10.24 -7.85
N GLU A 66 -5.19 11.05 -6.89
CA GLU A 66 -5.61 12.44 -6.72
C GLU A 66 -5.20 13.31 -7.92
N GLU A 67 -3.97 13.14 -8.46
CA GLU A 67 -3.50 13.83 -9.67
C GLU A 67 -4.39 13.50 -10.88
N ALA A 68 -4.70 12.23 -11.12
CA ALA A 68 -5.61 11.85 -12.19
C ALA A 68 -7.03 12.41 -11.99
N GLY A 69 -7.50 12.45 -10.73
CA GLY A 69 -8.78 13.05 -10.38
C GLY A 69 -8.83 14.56 -10.69
N GLU A 70 -7.73 15.28 -10.41
CA GLU A 70 -7.62 16.71 -10.76
C GLU A 70 -7.61 16.95 -12.27
N ASP A 71 -6.91 16.10 -13.04
CA ASP A 71 -6.81 16.19 -14.50
C ASP A 71 -8.16 15.99 -15.19
N ASP A 72 -9.02 15.09 -14.66
CA ASP A 72 -10.27 14.68 -15.30
C ASP A 72 -11.52 15.19 -14.57
N ASN A 73 -11.36 16.03 -13.55
CA ASN A 73 -12.46 16.53 -12.71
C ASN A 73 -13.26 15.39 -12.06
N VAL A 74 -12.55 14.44 -11.46
CA VAL A 74 -13.09 13.31 -10.70
C VAL A 74 -12.74 13.47 -9.23
N SER A 75 -13.71 13.34 -8.35
CA SER A 75 -13.48 13.39 -6.90
C SER A 75 -12.94 12.06 -6.39
N ILE A 76 -11.81 12.07 -5.70
CA ILE A 76 -11.20 10.88 -5.11
C ILE A 76 -11.41 10.89 -3.59
N ASP A 77 -12.21 9.96 -3.09
CA ASP A 77 -12.42 9.75 -1.65
C ASP A 77 -11.49 8.64 -1.15
N VAL A 78 -10.49 8.98 -0.33
CA VAL A 78 -9.51 8.00 0.18
C VAL A 78 -9.92 7.48 1.55
N TYR A 79 -9.95 6.17 1.71
CA TYR A 79 -10.17 5.46 2.96
C TYR A 79 -9.07 4.44 3.19
N SER A 80 -8.51 4.43 4.38
CA SER A 80 -7.44 3.51 4.72
C SER A 80 -7.89 2.46 5.74
N PHE A 81 -7.29 1.27 5.65
CA PHE A 81 -7.50 0.16 6.59
C PHE A 81 -6.18 -0.59 6.84
N GLU A 82 -6.15 -1.43 7.87
CA GLU A 82 -4.95 -2.22 8.20
C GLU A 82 -4.70 -3.29 7.14
N LEU A 83 -3.42 -3.55 6.89
CA LEU A 83 -3.00 -4.65 6.02
C LEU A 83 -3.67 -5.96 6.47
N MET A 84 -4.27 -6.70 5.54
CA MET A 84 -4.99 -7.97 5.76
C MET A 84 -6.30 -7.87 6.57
N ASP A 85 -6.82 -6.67 6.83
CA ASP A 85 -8.18 -6.53 7.38
C ASP A 85 -9.23 -6.56 6.26
N THR A 86 -9.37 -7.74 5.62
CA THR A 86 -10.34 -7.96 4.53
C THR A 86 -11.77 -7.71 4.97
N GLN A 87 -12.10 -7.98 6.22
CA GLN A 87 -13.45 -7.69 6.74
C GLN A 87 -13.72 -6.18 6.75
N ARG A 88 -12.72 -5.39 7.13
CA ARG A 88 -12.81 -3.93 7.08
C ARG A 88 -12.89 -3.41 5.64
N GLN A 89 -12.12 -3.99 4.74
CA GLN A 89 -12.16 -3.70 3.31
C GLN A 89 -13.57 -3.90 2.75
N ILE A 90 -14.18 -5.07 2.97
CA ILE A 90 -15.56 -5.38 2.55
C ILE A 90 -16.58 -4.41 3.16
N GLN A 91 -16.44 -4.07 4.45
CA GLN A 91 -17.30 -3.08 5.10
C GLN A 91 -17.19 -1.70 4.45
N LEU A 92 -15.99 -1.29 4.06
CA LEU A 92 -15.76 -0.04 3.34
C LEU A 92 -16.39 -0.08 1.96
N MET A 93 -16.25 -1.17 1.20
CA MET A 93 -16.87 -1.35 -0.11
C MET A 93 -18.40 -1.20 -0.03
N LYS A 94 -19.05 -1.86 0.93
CA LYS A 94 -20.50 -1.72 1.20
C LYS A 94 -20.89 -0.29 1.58
N LYS A 95 -20.01 0.41 2.32
CA LYS A 95 -20.23 1.83 2.65
C LYS A 95 -20.14 2.71 1.40
N MET A 96 -19.21 2.44 0.49
CA MET A 96 -19.05 3.19 -0.76
C MET A 96 -20.28 3.03 -1.66
N GLU A 97 -20.80 1.81 -1.78
CA GLU A 97 -22.07 1.56 -2.48
C GLU A 97 -23.21 2.41 -1.89
N TYR A 98 -23.36 2.42 -0.56
CA TYR A 98 -24.36 3.28 0.10
C TYR A 98 -24.15 4.77 -0.19
N MET A 99 -22.89 5.20 -0.32
CA MET A 99 -22.51 6.57 -0.67
C MET A 99 -22.65 6.86 -2.17
N LYS A 100 -22.99 5.86 -2.97
CA LYS A 100 -23.19 5.95 -4.43
C LYS A 100 -21.96 6.49 -5.16
N VAL A 101 -20.79 5.93 -4.87
CA VAL A 101 -19.60 6.20 -5.67
C VAL A 101 -19.72 5.56 -7.04
N ASP A 102 -19.08 6.15 -8.04
CA ASP A 102 -19.12 5.67 -9.43
C ASP A 102 -18.11 4.56 -9.70
N GLY A 103 -17.13 4.35 -8.82
CA GLY A 103 -16.14 3.28 -8.93
C GLY A 103 -15.32 3.12 -7.66
N ILE A 104 -14.66 1.98 -7.51
CA ILE A 104 -13.84 1.65 -6.36
C ILE A 104 -12.46 1.17 -6.82
N ILE A 105 -11.40 1.71 -6.21
CA ILE A 105 -10.02 1.27 -6.35
C ILE A 105 -9.64 0.56 -5.05
N THR A 106 -9.16 -0.68 -5.13
CA THR A 106 -8.73 -1.45 -3.94
C THR A 106 -7.81 -2.61 -4.33
N MET A 107 -7.34 -3.42 -3.36
CA MET A 107 -6.54 -4.62 -3.61
C MET A 107 -7.43 -5.85 -3.75
N GLY A 108 -6.96 -6.83 -4.54
CA GLY A 108 -7.55 -8.17 -4.63
C GLY A 108 -6.89 -9.16 -3.66
N ASP A 109 -7.57 -10.27 -3.43
CA ASP A 109 -7.02 -11.47 -2.81
C ASP A 109 -7.65 -12.71 -3.48
N PRO A 110 -6.91 -13.41 -4.35
CA PRO A 110 -7.45 -14.54 -5.10
C PRO A 110 -7.88 -15.69 -4.20
N ASN A 111 -7.38 -15.76 -2.97
CA ASN A 111 -7.70 -16.81 -2.01
C ASN A 111 -8.89 -16.45 -1.10
N ASN A 112 -9.42 -15.23 -1.18
CA ASN A 112 -10.51 -14.77 -0.34
C ASN A 112 -11.85 -14.74 -1.10
N GLU A 113 -12.63 -15.80 -0.94
CA GLU A 113 -13.91 -15.95 -1.64
C GLU A 113 -14.93 -14.84 -1.28
N GLU A 114 -14.95 -14.36 -0.01
CA GLU A 114 -15.89 -13.33 0.42
C GLU A 114 -15.60 -12.00 -0.27
N LEU A 115 -14.33 -11.60 -0.35
CA LEU A 115 -13.90 -10.39 -1.07
C LEU A 115 -14.21 -10.50 -2.56
N ASN A 116 -13.89 -11.65 -3.18
CA ASN A 116 -14.12 -11.86 -4.60
C ASN A 116 -15.62 -11.81 -4.96
N ASN A 117 -16.47 -12.37 -4.10
CA ASN A 117 -17.92 -12.31 -4.27
C ASN A 117 -18.45 -10.87 -4.09
N GLU A 118 -17.88 -10.09 -3.18
CA GLU A 118 -18.28 -8.68 -2.99
C GLU A 118 -17.88 -7.82 -4.18
N ILE A 119 -16.68 -8.01 -4.73
CA ILE A 119 -16.22 -7.33 -5.95
C ILE A 119 -17.16 -7.66 -7.12
N ALA A 120 -17.46 -8.96 -7.31
CA ALA A 120 -18.36 -9.41 -8.37
C ALA A 120 -19.76 -8.80 -8.22
N ARG A 121 -20.30 -8.75 -7.02
CA ARG A 121 -21.61 -8.17 -6.71
C ARG A 121 -21.67 -6.68 -7.05
N LEU A 122 -20.64 -5.91 -6.66
CA LEU A 122 -20.58 -4.48 -6.95
C LEU A 122 -20.51 -4.22 -8.46
N SER A 123 -19.71 -5.02 -9.19
CA SER A 123 -19.63 -4.93 -10.64
C SER A 123 -20.99 -5.24 -11.31
N GLU A 124 -21.76 -6.21 -10.80
CA GLU A 124 -23.12 -6.53 -11.27
C GLU A 124 -24.13 -5.42 -10.94
N GLU A 125 -23.93 -4.65 -9.89
CA GLU A 125 -24.74 -3.48 -9.51
C GLU A 125 -24.30 -2.19 -10.27
N GLY A 126 -23.34 -2.30 -11.17
CA GLY A 126 -22.87 -1.18 -12.00
C GLY A 126 -21.81 -0.30 -11.34
N ILE A 127 -21.16 -0.75 -10.26
CA ILE A 127 -20.03 -0.07 -9.63
C ILE A 127 -18.75 -0.81 -10.03
N PRO A 128 -18.00 -0.35 -11.03
CA PRO A 128 -16.77 -1.00 -11.45
C PRO A 128 -15.71 -0.95 -10.34
N VAL A 129 -14.97 -2.06 -10.19
CA VAL A 129 -13.89 -2.18 -9.22
C VAL A 129 -12.57 -2.35 -9.96
N ALA A 130 -11.64 -1.41 -9.79
CA ALA A 130 -10.26 -1.52 -10.21
C ALA A 130 -9.43 -2.14 -9.09
N LEU A 131 -8.71 -3.21 -9.40
CA LEU A 131 -7.76 -3.81 -8.47
C LEU A 131 -6.36 -3.26 -8.72
N ILE A 132 -5.65 -2.95 -7.63
CA ILE A 132 -4.26 -2.47 -7.65
C ILE A 132 -3.39 -3.33 -6.75
N ASP A 133 -2.08 -3.36 -6.99
CA ASP A 133 -1.06 -4.11 -6.23
C ASP A 133 -1.23 -5.64 -6.29
N SER A 134 -2.32 -6.16 -5.80
CA SER A 134 -2.68 -7.59 -5.82
C SER A 134 -3.94 -7.82 -6.64
N ASP A 135 -3.88 -8.77 -7.57
CA ASP A 135 -4.98 -9.11 -8.47
C ASP A 135 -5.87 -10.23 -7.93
N SER A 136 -7.06 -10.33 -8.48
CA SER A 136 -8.01 -11.42 -8.29
C SER A 136 -8.85 -11.62 -9.57
N PRO A 137 -8.31 -12.29 -10.60
CA PRO A 137 -8.95 -12.38 -11.91
C PRO A 137 -10.36 -12.98 -11.88
N GLN A 138 -10.62 -13.89 -10.92
CA GLN A 138 -11.95 -14.54 -10.78
C GLN A 138 -13.02 -13.65 -10.14
N SER A 139 -12.67 -12.45 -9.64
CA SER A 139 -13.60 -11.57 -8.91
C SER A 139 -14.52 -10.72 -9.78
N LYS A 140 -14.46 -10.84 -11.11
CA LYS A 140 -15.16 -9.97 -12.09
C LYS A 140 -14.80 -8.49 -11.95
N ARG A 141 -13.56 -8.21 -11.54
CA ARG A 141 -13.03 -6.85 -11.53
C ARG A 141 -13.12 -6.19 -12.91
N ALA A 142 -13.27 -4.89 -12.96
CA ALA A 142 -13.21 -4.12 -14.21
C ALA A 142 -11.79 -4.16 -14.80
N CYS A 143 -10.78 -3.87 -13.98
CA CYS A 143 -9.38 -3.89 -14.41
C CYS A 143 -8.45 -4.23 -13.24
N TYR A 144 -7.23 -4.63 -13.59
CA TYR A 144 -6.09 -4.71 -12.68
C TYR A 144 -5.01 -3.75 -13.13
N ILE A 145 -4.46 -2.98 -12.21
CA ILE A 145 -3.33 -2.11 -12.44
C ILE A 145 -2.25 -2.41 -11.39
N GLY A 146 -1.10 -2.84 -11.84
CA GLY A 146 -0.02 -3.22 -10.93
C GLY A 146 1.29 -3.42 -11.66
N SER A 147 2.23 -4.07 -10.99
CA SER A 147 3.51 -4.41 -11.58
C SER A 147 3.53 -5.87 -12.03
N ASP A 148 4.28 -6.17 -13.09
CA ASP A 148 4.64 -7.55 -13.42
C ASP A 148 5.66 -8.05 -12.38
N ASN A 149 5.14 -8.70 -11.32
CA ASN A 149 5.94 -9.15 -10.20
C ASN A 149 6.97 -10.21 -10.59
N TYR A 150 6.63 -11.06 -11.56
CA TYR A 150 7.58 -12.04 -12.08
C TYR A 150 8.75 -11.34 -12.79
N ALA A 151 8.46 -10.35 -13.65
CA ALA A 151 9.48 -9.56 -14.34
C ALA A 151 10.34 -8.74 -13.35
N ILE A 152 9.75 -8.19 -12.28
CA ILE A 152 10.51 -7.52 -11.20
C ILE A 152 11.49 -8.49 -10.55
N GLY A 153 11.05 -9.72 -10.24
CA GLY A 153 11.92 -10.75 -9.70
C GLY A 153 13.11 -11.05 -10.62
N GLN A 154 12.86 -11.22 -11.91
CA GLN A 154 13.92 -11.41 -12.89
C GLN A 154 14.87 -10.21 -12.98
N GLN A 155 14.34 -8.99 -12.93
CA GLN A 155 15.15 -7.77 -12.93
C GLN A 155 16.05 -7.69 -11.69
N ALA A 156 15.51 -8.02 -10.51
CA ALA A 156 16.29 -8.08 -9.27
C ALA A 156 17.47 -9.05 -9.37
N ALA A 157 17.23 -10.25 -9.92
CA ALA A 157 18.27 -11.25 -10.11
C ALA A 157 19.37 -10.78 -11.09
N LYS A 158 18.99 -10.12 -12.19
CA LYS A 158 19.93 -9.56 -13.16
C LYS A 158 20.79 -8.44 -12.56
N VAL A 159 20.16 -7.54 -11.78
CA VAL A 159 20.89 -6.48 -11.05
C VAL A 159 21.90 -7.10 -10.09
N LEU A 160 21.49 -8.09 -9.30
CA LEU A 160 22.42 -8.76 -8.38
C LEU A 160 23.53 -9.50 -9.13
N ALA A 161 23.21 -10.22 -10.19
CA ALA A 161 24.23 -10.92 -10.99
C ALA A 161 25.29 -9.95 -11.53
N GLU A 162 24.88 -8.78 -12.06
CA GLU A 162 25.80 -7.74 -12.51
C GLU A 162 26.67 -7.21 -11.35
N LYS A 163 26.07 -6.88 -10.21
CA LYS A 163 26.77 -6.25 -9.08
C LYS A 163 27.63 -7.22 -8.28
N THR A 164 27.40 -8.53 -8.38
CA THR A 164 28.18 -9.59 -7.70
C THR A 164 29.05 -10.43 -8.65
N GLU A 165 29.19 -10.01 -9.90
CA GLU A 165 29.96 -10.74 -10.92
C GLU A 165 29.49 -12.21 -11.05
N GLU A 166 28.15 -12.42 -11.01
CA GLU A 166 27.47 -13.72 -11.10
C GLU A 166 27.85 -14.72 -9.98
N SER A 167 28.33 -14.24 -8.81
CA SER A 167 28.68 -15.08 -7.67
C SER A 167 28.05 -14.50 -6.39
N ALA A 168 27.08 -15.20 -5.81
CA ALA A 168 26.35 -14.72 -4.62
C ALA A 168 25.69 -15.85 -3.83
N LYS A 169 25.71 -15.72 -2.50
CA LYS A 169 24.96 -16.54 -1.54
C LYS A 169 23.86 -15.70 -0.92
N ILE A 170 22.64 -15.92 -1.38
CA ILE A 170 21.55 -14.97 -1.29
C ILE A 170 20.55 -15.38 -0.20
N ILE A 171 20.18 -14.43 0.66
CA ILE A 171 19.01 -14.48 1.51
C ILE A 171 17.93 -13.61 0.87
N VAL A 172 16.72 -14.16 0.68
CA VAL A 172 15.56 -13.40 0.18
C VAL A 172 14.64 -13.08 1.34
N MET A 173 14.35 -11.80 1.53
CA MET A 173 13.39 -11.32 2.52
C MET A 173 12.04 -11.08 1.85
N VAL A 174 10.99 -11.69 2.37
CA VAL A 174 9.59 -11.49 1.93
C VAL A 174 8.71 -11.12 3.12
N SER A 175 7.55 -10.52 2.88
CA SER A 175 6.56 -10.33 3.93
C SER A 175 5.96 -11.67 4.34
N LYS A 176 5.27 -12.31 3.41
CA LYS A 176 4.75 -13.69 3.52
C LYS A 176 4.65 -14.33 2.16
N MET A 177 5.03 -15.60 2.07
CA MET A 177 4.93 -16.37 0.82
C MET A 177 3.51 -16.72 0.40
N GLU A 178 2.52 -16.53 1.25
CA GLU A 178 1.10 -16.71 0.89
C GLU A 178 0.54 -15.60 -0.01
N TYR A 179 1.22 -14.43 -0.12
CA TYR A 179 0.79 -13.34 -0.97
C TYR A 179 1.20 -13.56 -2.43
N ALA A 180 0.23 -13.48 -3.35
CA ALA A 180 0.45 -13.78 -4.76
C ALA A 180 1.59 -12.95 -5.38
N ASN A 181 1.62 -11.64 -5.13
CA ASN A 181 2.67 -10.74 -5.62
C ASN A 181 4.06 -11.12 -5.10
N GLN A 182 4.16 -11.62 -3.85
CA GLN A 182 5.42 -12.09 -3.26
C GLN A 182 5.87 -13.42 -3.88
N GLN A 183 4.93 -14.34 -4.12
CA GLN A 183 5.22 -15.62 -4.79
C GLN A 183 5.72 -15.41 -6.21
N GLU A 184 5.02 -14.59 -6.99
CA GLU A 184 5.38 -14.29 -8.38
C GLU A 184 6.76 -13.63 -8.46
N ARG A 185 7.03 -12.65 -7.59
CA ARG A 185 8.32 -11.95 -7.53
C ARG A 185 9.44 -12.89 -7.13
N TYR A 186 9.23 -13.73 -6.13
CA TYR A 186 10.20 -14.74 -5.74
C TYR A 186 10.43 -15.77 -6.85
N GLN A 187 9.38 -16.24 -7.52
CA GLN A 187 9.51 -17.20 -8.60
C GLN A 187 10.32 -16.64 -9.75
N GLY A 188 10.03 -15.42 -10.20
CA GLY A 188 10.80 -14.74 -11.25
C GLY A 188 12.26 -14.56 -10.86
N PHE A 189 12.53 -14.23 -9.59
CA PHE A 189 13.88 -14.12 -9.05
C PHE A 189 14.62 -15.48 -9.05
N ALA A 190 13.98 -16.52 -8.55
CA ALA A 190 14.57 -17.85 -8.45
C ALA A 190 14.85 -18.46 -9.83
N ASP A 191 13.93 -18.31 -10.79
CA ASP A 191 14.09 -18.80 -12.15
C ASP A 191 15.23 -18.09 -12.90
N GLU A 192 15.45 -16.81 -12.62
CA GLU A 192 16.56 -16.07 -13.19
C GLU A 192 17.89 -16.46 -12.52
N ILE A 193 17.94 -16.52 -11.16
CA ILE A 193 19.13 -16.94 -10.40
C ILE A 193 19.61 -18.33 -10.83
N ALA A 194 18.70 -19.25 -11.14
CA ALA A 194 19.04 -20.60 -11.57
C ALA A 194 19.89 -20.66 -12.88
N LYS A 195 19.98 -19.56 -13.63
CA LYS A 195 20.80 -19.46 -14.84
C LYS A 195 22.27 -19.19 -14.53
N TYR A 196 22.59 -18.72 -13.32
CA TYR A 196 23.95 -18.38 -12.87
C TYR A 196 24.47 -19.45 -11.96
N LYS A 197 25.54 -20.12 -12.40
CA LYS A 197 26.04 -21.36 -11.79
C LYS A 197 26.63 -21.15 -10.37
N ASP A 198 27.15 -19.93 -10.10
CA ASP A 198 27.81 -19.60 -8.83
C ASP A 198 26.93 -18.68 -7.96
N MET A 199 25.64 -18.53 -8.30
CA MET A 199 24.64 -17.87 -7.49
C MET A 199 23.71 -18.89 -6.84
N GLN A 200 23.40 -18.73 -5.55
CA GLN A 200 22.56 -19.65 -4.79
C GLN A 200 21.66 -18.90 -3.82
N ILE A 201 20.36 -19.23 -3.82
CA ILE A 201 19.43 -18.81 -2.77
C ILE A 201 19.61 -19.80 -1.60
N LEU A 202 20.10 -19.29 -0.45
CA LEU A 202 20.31 -20.08 0.76
C LEU A 202 19.05 -20.20 1.60
N ALA A 203 18.29 -19.08 1.72
CA ALA A 203 17.10 -19.03 2.54
C ALA A 203 16.08 -17.99 2.00
N VAL A 204 14.81 -18.26 2.27
CA VAL A 204 13.71 -17.30 2.16
C VAL A 204 13.21 -17.01 3.57
N VAL A 205 13.17 -15.73 3.95
CA VAL A 205 12.86 -15.30 5.32
C VAL A 205 11.60 -14.46 5.31
N GLU A 206 10.60 -14.88 6.07
CA GLU A 206 9.36 -14.14 6.23
C GLU A 206 9.48 -13.12 7.38
N GLY A 207 9.36 -11.83 7.05
CA GLY A 207 9.43 -10.72 8.01
C GLY A 207 8.08 -10.32 8.60
N ASP A 208 6.97 -10.83 8.05
CA ASP A 208 5.60 -10.51 8.47
C ASP A 208 5.35 -8.98 8.55
N SER A 209 6.04 -8.20 7.75
CA SER A 209 6.01 -6.72 7.71
C SER A 209 6.20 -6.03 9.07
N ARG A 210 6.70 -6.72 10.10
CA ARG A 210 6.93 -6.21 11.45
C ARG A 210 8.40 -6.11 11.79
N ARG A 211 8.80 -4.95 12.26
CA ARG A 211 10.19 -4.66 12.62
C ARG A 211 10.84 -5.74 13.49
N GLU A 212 10.18 -6.13 14.59
CA GLU A 212 10.72 -7.11 15.54
C GLU A 212 10.89 -8.49 14.90
N THR A 213 9.99 -8.86 13.99
CA THR A 213 10.09 -10.13 13.25
C THR A 213 11.24 -10.08 12.25
N VAL A 214 11.36 -9.01 11.46
CA VAL A 214 12.47 -8.82 10.52
C VAL A 214 13.81 -8.92 11.24
N LEU A 215 14.00 -8.15 12.33
CA LEU A 215 15.26 -8.15 13.10
C LEU A 215 15.61 -9.55 13.60
N ARG A 216 14.67 -10.24 14.26
CA ARG A 216 14.91 -11.55 14.85
C ARG A 216 15.19 -12.62 13.78
N GLN A 217 14.36 -12.67 12.73
CA GLN A 217 14.48 -13.69 11.69
C GLN A 217 15.77 -13.51 10.87
N LEU A 218 16.08 -12.28 10.46
CA LEU A 218 17.29 -12.00 9.69
C LEU A 218 18.54 -12.33 10.53
N GLN A 219 18.60 -11.91 11.79
CA GLN A 219 19.74 -12.23 12.66
C GLN A 219 19.94 -13.75 12.81
N SER A 220 18.86 -14.49 13.11
CA SER A 220 18.93 -15.95 13.22
C SER A 220 19.38 -16.62 11.92
N THR A 221 18.90 -16.12 10.76
CA THR A 221 19.30 -16.66 9.46
C THR A 221 20.76 -16.35 9.13
N LEU A 222 21.25 -15.16 9.48
CA LEU A 222 22.66 -14.79 9.28
C LEU A 222 23.62 -15.54 10.23
N ASP A 223 23.14 -16.01 11.36
CA ASP A 223 23.88 -16.88 12.28
C ASP A 223 23.91 -18.35 11.77
N GLU A 224 22.86 -18.79 11.07
CA GLU A 224 22.77 -20.12 10.45
C GLU A 224 23.56 -20.21 9.13
N PHE A 225 23.47 -19.18 8.30
CA PHE A 225 24.15 -19.07 7.00
C PHE A 225 25.28 -18.03 7.08
N GLU A 226 26.36 -18.38 7.78
CA GLU A 226 27.51 -17.47 8.02
C GLU A 226 28.19 -17.01 6.73
N ASP A 227 28.09 -17.79 5.66
CA ASP A 227 28.68 -17.56 4.34
C ASP A 227 27.73 -16.81 3.38
N ALA A 228 26.52 -16.40 3.83
CA ALA A 228 25.68 -15.51 3.08
C ALA A 228 26.36 -14.14 2.91
N ASP A 229 26.31 -13.60 1.67
CA ASP A 229 26.96 -12.34 1.28
C ASP A 229 26.02 -11.35 0.62
N THR A 230 24.80 -11.78 0.28
CA THR A 230 23.83 -11.01 -0.48
C THR A 230 22.44 -11.11 0.13
N ILE A 231 21.69 -10.00 0.13
CA ILE A 231 20.29 -9.95 0.56
C ILE A 231 19.46 -9.30 -0.55
N PHE A 232 18.38 -9.95 -0.94
CA PHE A 232 17.31 -9.34 -1.72
C PHE A 232 16.10 -9.12 -0.82
N CYS A 233 15.73 -7.86 -0.61
CA CYS A 233 14.47 -7.51 0.05
C CYS A 233 13.38 -7.44 -1.01
N ALA A 234 12.58 -8.50 -1.13
CA ALA A 234 11.55 -8.61 -2.18
C ALA A 234 10.25 -7.88 -1.84
N GLU A 235 10.25 -7.04 -0.80
CA GLU A 235 9.11 -6.21 -0.37
C GLU A 235 9.61 -4.93 0.32
N GLY A 236 8.71 -3.94 0.55
CA GLY A 236 9.09 -2.59 0.95
C GLY A 236 9.37 -2.37 2.45
N ASN A 237 9.11 -3.36 3.34
CA ASN A 237 9.25 -3.19 4.79
C ASN A 237 10.59 -3.66 5.34
N SER A 238 11.05 -4.85 4.96
CA SER A 238 12.32 -5.39 5.44
C SER A 238 13.49 -4.44 5.17
N PRO A 239 13.60 -3.74 4.01
CA PRO A 239 14.71 -2.84 3.78
C PRO A 239 14.75 -1.64 4.73
N LEU A 240 13.66 -1.30 5.41
CA LEU A 240 13.66 -0.26 6.45
C LEU A 240 14.54 -0.65 7.66
N HIS A 241 14.83 -1.94 7.84
CA HIS A 241 15.44 -2.50 9.04
C HIS A 241 16.71 -3.29 8.78
N VAL A 242 16.86 -3.90 7.60
CA VAL A 242 18.03 -4.74 7.23
C VAL A 242 19.34 -3.98 7.41
N GLY A 243 19.43 -2.72 6.97
CA GLY A 243 20.63 -1.91 7.11
C GLY A 243 21.07 -1.71 8.56
N ASP A 244 20.13 -1.54 9.49
CA ASP A 244 20.44 -1.42 10.92
C ASP A 244 20.93 -2.75 11.50
N VAL A 245 20.37 -3.88 11.09
CA VAL A 245 20.87 -5.21 11.51
C VAL A 245 22.31 -5.40 11.06
N LEU A 246 22.62 -5.12 9.79
CA LEU A 246 23.97 -5.26 9.26
C LEU A 246 24.97 -4.36 9.98
N LYS A 247 24.60 -3.11 10.28
CA LYS A 247 25.42 -2.20 11.09
C LYS A 247 25.68 -2.76 12.50
N GLN A 248 24.66 -3.30 13.18
CA GLN A 248 24.77 -3.87 14.53
C GLN A 248 25.66 -5.13 14.54
N MET A 249 25.63 -5.94 13.48
CA MET A 249 26.43 -7.16 13.36
C MET A 249 27.83 -6.90 12.77
N ASP A 250 28.15 -5.67 12.39
CA ASP A 250 29.37 -5.31 11.64
C ASP A 250 29.58 -6.18 10.38
N LYS A 251 28.46 -6.58 9.74
CA LYS A 251 28.47 -7.37 8.50
C LYS A 251 28.34 -6.45 7.29
N LYS A 252 29.16 -6.74 6.27
CA LYS A 252 29.06 -6.09 4.95
C LYS A 252 28.49 -7.10 3.96
N MET A 253 27.37 -6.76 3.38
CA MET A 253 26.66 -7.59 2.40
C MET A 253 26.21 -6.75 1.22
N THR A 254 26.05 -7.36 0.06
CA THR A 254 25.36 -6.76 -1.07
C THR A 254 23.86 -6.77 -0.80
N VAL A 255 23.20 -5.62 -0.73
CA VAL A 255 21.78 -5.54 -0.46
C VAL A 255 21.06 -4.80 -1.59
N LEU A 256 20.07 -5.48 -2.19
CA LEU A 256 19.11 -4.89 -3.11
C LEU A 256 17.77 -4.74 -2.41
N ALA A 257 17.23 -3.52 -2.41
CA ALA A 257 15.97 -3.20 -1.77
C ALA A 257 14.79 -3.19 -2.77
N MET A 258 13.59 -3.12 -2.22
CA MET A 258 12.38 -2.69 -2.90
C MET A 258 11.90 -1.38 -2.27
N GLU A 259 11.27 -0.55 -3.10
CA GLU A 259 10.77 0.78 -2.79
C GLU A 259 11.85 1.78 -2.31
N ASN A 260 11.62 3.08 -2.50
CA ASN A 260 12.63 4.09 -2.25
C ASN A 260 12.30 5.03 -1.08
N SER A 261 11.79 4.50 0.03
CA SER A 261 11.59 5.31 1.23
C SER A 261 12.86 6.10 1.62
N ARG A 262 12.68 7.19 2.36
CA ARG A 262 13.81 8.02 2.86
C ARG A 262 14.88 7.19 3.59
N THR A 263 14.47 6.16 4.32
CA THR A 263 15.37 5.24 5.02
C THR A 263 16.21 4.44 4.02
N VAL A 264 15.58 3.89 2.99
CA VAL A 264 16.27 3.14 1.92
C VAL A 264 17.25 4.04 1.16
N GLN A 265 16.81 5.25 0.77
CA GLN A 265 17.68 6.25 0.13
C GLN A 265 18.93 6.58 0.99
N ASN A 266 18.75 6.71 2.30
CA ASN A 266 19.89 6.95 3.21
C ASN A 266 20.86 5.76 3.20
N PHE A 267 20.38 4.53 3.28
CA PHE A 267 21.25 3.33 3.19
C PHE A 267 21.96 3.21 1.84
N ILE A 268 21.34 3.63 0.74
CA ILE A 268 21.97 3.68 -0.58
C ILE A 268 23.06 4.77 -0.60
N LYS A 269 22.78 5.98 -0.09
CA LYS A 269 23.75 7.07 0.00
C LYS A 269 24.96 6.72 0.87
N GLU A 270 24.74 5.99 1.94
CA GLU A 270 25.79 5.46 2.85
C GLU A 270 26.56 4.29 2.24
N GLY A 271 26.11 3.72 1.12
CA GLY A 271 26.74 2.57 0.47
C GLY A 271 26.47 1.23 1.16
N ILE A 272 25.45 1.15 2.00
CA ILE A 272 25.01 -0.09 2.65
C ILE A 272 24.14 -0.91 1.69
N TYR A 273 23.30 -0.25 0.88
CA TYR A 273 22.54 -0.85 -0.19
C TYR A 273 23.13 -0.45 -1.55
N ILE A 274 23.08 -1.39 -2.50
CA ILE A 274 23.52 -1.12 -3.88
C ILE A 274 22.49 -0.33 -4.69
N GLY A 275 21.22 -0.40 -4.29
CA GLY A 275 20.11 0.26 -4.96
C GLY A 275 18.77 -0.32 -4.52
N THR A 276 17.74 0.09 -5.20
CA THR A 276 16.35 -0.34 -4.99
C THR A 276 15.58 -0.50 -6.29
N LEU A 277 14.58 -1.37 -6.30
CA LEU A 277 13.57 -1.45 -7.36
C LEU A 277 12.27 -0.79 -6.88
N GLN A 278 11.77 0.16 -7.64
CA GLN A 278 10.56 0.91 -7.33
C GLN A 278 9.42 0.57 -8.29
N GLN A 279 8.24 0.30 -7.77
CA GLN A 279 7.07 -0.13 -8.57
C GLN A 279 6.31 1.01 -9.24
N ASN A 280 6.73 2.27 -9.09
CA ASN A 280 6.05 3.45 -9.65
C ASN A 280 4.58 3.57 -9.19
N ALA A 281 4.37 3.48 -7.88
CA ALA A 281 3.06 3.43 -7.24
C ALA A 281 2.13 4.61 -7.61
N GLY A 282 2.69 5.80 -7.84
CA GLY A 282 1.95 6.95 -8.34
C GLY A 282 1.30 6.68 -9.70
N GLN A 283 2.04 6.05 -10.63
CA GLN A 283 1.48 5.65 -11.92
C GLN A 283 0.40 4.58 -11.79
N ILE A 284 0.52 3.67 -10.82
CA ILE A 284 -0.53 2.68 -10.54
C ILE A 284 -1.82 3.39 -10.11
N GLY A 285 -1.74 4.33 -9.18
CA GLY A 285 -2.89 5.12 -8.73
C GLY A 285 -3.52 5.95 -9.85
N TYR A 286 -2.68 6.64 -10.62
CA TYR A 286 -3.10 7.45 -11.76
C TYR A 286 -3.86 6.61 -12.80
N GLN A 287 -3.26 5.50 -13.24
CA GLN A 287 -3.88 4.61 -14.23
C GLN A 287 -5.16 3.95 -13.71
N ALA A 288 -5.29 3.67 -12.41
CA ALA A 288 -6.50 3.10 -11.84
C ALA A 288 -7.71 4.04 -12.01
N VAL A 289 -7.52 5.34 -11.81
CA VAL A 289 -8.56 6.35 -12.06
C VAL A 289 -8.91 6.41 -13.54
N LYS A 290 -7.91 6.50 -14.43
CA LYS A 290 -8.13 6.56 -15.88
C LYS A 290 -8.91 5.34 -16.40
N MET A 291 -8.57 4.14 -15.91
CA MET A 291 -9.27 2.92 -16.29
C MET A 291 -10.72 2.90 -15.77
N LEU A 292 -10.97 3.34 -14.55
CA LEU A 292 -12.34 3.42 -14.03
C LEU A 292 -13.19 4.39 -14.83
N GLU A 293 -12.64 5.52 -15.26
CA GLU A 293 -13.35 6.46 -16.11
C GLU A 293 -13.78 5.83 -17.45
N GLU A 294 -12.85 5.09 -18.09
CA GLU A 294 -13.18 4.36 -19.32
C GLU A 294 -14.30 3.33 -19.12
N TYR A 295 -14.32 2.65 -17.96
CA TYR A 295 -15.40 1.70 -17.62
C TYR A 295 -16.71 2.39 -17.33
N CYS A 296 -16.71 3.56 -16.70
CA CYS A 296 -17.93 4.36 -16.51
C CYS A 296 -18.52 4.83 -17.85
N GLU A 297 -17.68 5.11 -18.85
CA GLU A 297 -18.11 5.52 -20.19
C GLU A 297 -18.51 4.33 -21.07
N ASN A 298 -17.89 3.17 -20.87
CA ASN A 298 -18.10 1.95 -21.62
C ASN A 298 -18.29 0.75 -20.67
N PRO A 299 -19.47 0.59 -20.05
CA PRO A 299 -19.71 -0.48 -19.06
C PRO A 299 -19.56 -1.91 -19.62
N ASP A 300 -19.70 -2.07 -20.94
CA ASP A 300 -19.54 -3.36 -21.64
C ASP A 300 -18.09 -3.69 -22.03
N LYS A 301 -17.11 -2.85 -21.61
CA LYS A 301 -15.70 -3.07 -21.87
C LYS A 301 -15.23 -4.37 -21.20
N GLU A 302 -14.49 -5.19 -21.96
CA GLU A 302 -13.87 -6.39 -21.41
C GLU A 302 -12.85 -6.05 -20.31
N PRO A 303 -12.76 -6.86 -19.24
CA PRO A 303 -11.75 -6.67 -18.20
C PRO A 303 -10.33 -6.60 -18.77
N CYS A 304 -9.53 -5.69 -18.23
CA CYS A 304 -8.14 -5.49 -18.71
C CYS A 304 -7.12 -5.56 -17.57
N GLU A 305 -5.87 -5.65 -17.98
CA GLU A 305 -4.70 -5.61 -17.10
C GLU A 305 -3.74 -4.54 -17.63
N VAL A 306 -3.26 -3.69 -16.75
CA VAL A 306 -2.28 -2.64 -17.04
C VAL A 306 -1.07 -2.85 -16.15
N TYR A 307 0.07 -3.13 -16.77
CA TYR A 307 1.32 -3.31 -16.04
C TYR A 307 2.15 -2.04 -16.09
N VAL A 308 2.57 -1.59 -14.92
CA VAL A 308 3.46 -0.44 -14.73
C VAL A 308 4.86 -0.97 -14.47
N ASP A 309 5.82 -0.52 -15.29
CA ASP A 309 7.21 -0.97 -15.19
C ASP A 309 7.85 -0.50 -13.88
N ALA A 310 8.63 -1.39 -13.27
CA ALA A 310 9.48 -1.05 -12.15
C ALA A 310 10.80 -0.41 -12.62
N THR A 311 11.31 0.54 -11.84
CA THR A 311 12.55 1.26 -12.12
C THR A 311 13.63 0.85 -11.12
N TYR A 312 14.85 0.55 -11.60
CA TYR A 312 16.01 0.40 -10.74
C TYR A 312 16.62 1.77 -10.49
N GLU A 313 16.86 2.08 -9.21
CA GLU A 313 17.50 3.30 -8.76
C GLU A 313 18.72 2.96 -7.90
N ASP A 314 19.83 3.64 -8.13
CA ASP A 314 21.05 3.47 -7.35
C ASP A 314 21.54 4.82 -6.78
N ARG A 315 22.78 4.83 -6.27
CA ARG A 315 23.32 6.01 -5.61
C ARG A 315 23.35 7.26 -6.52
N ALA A 316 23.45 7.08 -7.83
CA ALA A 316 23.51 8.21 -8.77
C ALA A 316 22.17 8.97 -8.83
N ASP A 317 21.05 8.27 -8.62
CA ASP A 317 19.71 8.85 -8.68
C ASP A 317 19.37 9.68 -7.43
N PHE A 318 20.13 9.50 -6.33
CA PHE A 318 19.89 10.19 -5.05
C PHE A 318 20.95 11.22 -4.66
N THR A 319 21.90 11.50 -5.55
CA THR A 319 22.93 12.53 -5.32
C THR A 319 22.48 13.88 -5.87
N GLU A 320 21.84 14.69 -5.02
CA GLU A 320 21.83 16.14 -5.09
C GLU A 320 22.41 16.73 -3.79
#